data_8b9aa96595c1c84b783694749dd22435
#
_entry.id   8b9aa96595c1c84b783694749dd22435
#
_cell.length_a   1.000
_cell.length_b   1.000
_cell.length_c   1.000
_cell.angle_alpha   90.00
_cell.angle_beta   90.00
_cell.angle_gamma   90.00
#
_symmetry.space_group_name_H-M   'P 1'
#
loop_
_entity.id
_entity.type
_entity.pdbx_description
1 polymer ?
#
loop_
_entity_poly.entity_id
_entity_poly.type
_entity_poly.pdbx_seq_one_letter_code
_entity_poly.pdbx_strand_id
1 'polypeptide(L)'
;MNSLKNLIKDKSPWLSVFDAFDLIKNKTDLELDYEIAELLISIEINDFCIPYDKSHYFDGKPVRLHRDFDNKQFSKMDYLLINLASRSIAIDDFNVDLKNYVWFKDDFFINLNV
;
A
#
# COMPACT_ATOMS: atom_id res chain seq x y z
N MET A 1 -15.03 14.97 6.59
CA MET A 1 -15.04 14.32 5.29
C MET A 1 -14.11 13.10 5.38
N ASN A 2 -14.40 12.05 4.74
CA ASN A 2 -13.56 10.85 4.81
C ASN A 2 -12.72 10.69 3.55
N SER A 3 -11.62 9.98 3.67
CA SER A 3 -10.66 9.76 2.59
C SER A 3 -11.25 8.92 1.46
N LEU A 4 -12.22 8.07 1.74
CA LEU A 4 -12.88 7.29 0.70
C LEU A 4 -13.56 8.19 -0.33
N LYS A 5 -14.23 9.24 0.14
CA LYS A 5 -14.88 10.21 -0.74
C LYS A 5 -13.86 10.94 -1.63
N ASN A 6 -12.73 11.29 -1.06
CA ASN A 6 -11.63 11.91 -1.81
C ASN A 6 -11.07 10.97 -2.87
N LEU A 7 -10.89 9.70 -2.53
CA LEU A 7 -10.36 8.70 -3.46
C LEU A 7 -11.31 8.47 -4.63
N ILE A 8 -12.62 8.48 -4.39
CA ILE A 8 -13.62 8.35 -5.45
C ILE A 8 -13.57 9.53 -6.41
N LYS A 9 -13.35 10.74 -5.88
CA LYS A 9 -13.24 11.96 -6.70
C LYS A 9 -11.89 12.08 -7.38
N ASP A 10 -10.85 11.50 -6.81
CA ASP A 10 -9.52 11.49 -7.38
C ASP A 10 -9.51 10.52 -8.57
N LYS A 11 -9.18 11.05 -9.74
CA LYS A 11 -9.13 10.26 -10.98
C LYS A 11 -7.85 9.48 -11.16
N SER A 12 -6.88 9.61 -10.24
CA SER A 12 -5.66 8.83 -10.31
C SER A 12 -5.97 7.34 -10.16
N PRO A 13 -5.39 6.48 -11.01
CA PRO A 13 -5.58 5.04 -10.88
C PRO A 13 -4.77 4.42 -9.74
N TRP A 14 -3.92 5.22 -9.07
CA TRP A 14 -2.97 4.72 -8.08
C TRP A 14 -3.41 5.04 -6.66
N LEU A 15 -3.22 4.09 -5.77
CA LEU A 15 -3.52 4.21 -4.34
C LEU A 15 -2.22 4.05 -3.56
N SER A 16 -1.78 5.10 -2.88
CA SER A 16 -0.58 5.03 -2.05
C SER A 16 -0.83 4.21 -0.79
N VAL A 17 0.25 3.71 -0.19
CA VAL A 17 0.17 3.01 1.11
C VAL A 17 -0.47 3.92 2.15
N PHE A 18 -0.08 5.19 2.17
CA PHE A 18 -0.64 6.16 3.10
C PHE A 18 -2.17 6.26 2.97
N ASP A 19 -2.67 6.43 1.75
CA ASP A 19 -4.11 6.55 1.50
C ASP A 19 -4.84 5.23 1.72
N ALA A 20 -4.19 4.09 1.43
CA ALA A 20 -4.77 2.78 1.68
C ALA A 20 -5.03 2.54 3.17
N PHE A 21 -4.09 2.92 4.02
CA PHE A 21 -4.27 2.78 5.47
C PHE A 21 -5.42 3.64 5.97
N ASP A 22 -5.53 4.87 5.47
CA ASP A 22 -6.60 5.78 5.81
C ASP A 22 -7.96 5.23 5.35
N LEU A 23 -8.02 4.66 4.16
CA LEU A 23 -9.22 4.00 3.63
C LEU A 23 -9.67 2.86 4.55
N ILE A 24 -8.74 2.01 4.99
CA ILE A 24 -9.06 0.86 5.84
C ILE A 24 -9.57 1.34 7.21
N LYS A 25 -8.97 2.38 7.76
CA LYS A 25 -9.45 2.97 9.03
C LYS A 25 -10.90 3.45 8.92
N ASN A 26 -11.30 3.95 7.76
CA ASN A 26 -12.67 4.42 7.53
C ASN A 26 -13.66 3.28 7.27
N LYS A 27 -13.18 2.11 6.87
CA LYS A 27 -14.03 0.96 6.49
C LYS A 27 -14.10 -0.13 7.54
N THR A 28 -13.19 -0.13 8.50
CA THR A 28 -13.09 -1.18 9.52
C THR A 28 -12.96 -0.56 10.90
N ASP A 29 -12.96 -1.41 11.92
CA ASP A 29 -12.72 -1.00 13.30
C ASP A 29 -11.23 -0.88 13.63
N LEU A 30 -10.37 -1.16 12.66
CA LEU A 30 -8.92 -1.07 12.86
C LEU A 30 -8.49 0.39 12.92
N GLU A 31 -7.87 0.80 14.02
CA GLU A 31 -7.41 2.16 14.23
C GLU A 31 -5.88 2.28 14.23
N LEU A 32 -5.19 1.18 14.50
CA LEU A 32 -3.74 1.19 14.64
C LEU A 32 -3.07 0.73 13.34
N ASP A 33 -2.03 1.46 12.93
CA ASP A 33 -1.35 1.20 11.67
C ASP A 33 -0.75 -0.20 11.61
N TYR A 34 -0.18 -0.69 12.71
CA TYR A 34 0.41 -2.03 12.72
C TYR A 34 -0.66 -3.12 12.53
N GLU A 35 -1.87 -2.90 13.00
CA GLU A 35 -2.98 -3.85 12.80
C GLU A 35 -3.38 -3.90 11.33
N ILE A 36 -3.42 -2.74 10.67
CA ILE A 36 -3.72 -2.66 9.24
C ILE A 36 -2.64 -3.35 8.42
N ALA A 37 -1.37 -3.13 8.78
CA ALA A 37 -0.26 -3.80 8.11
C ALA A 37 -0.36 -5.33 8.28
N GLU A 38 -0.67 -5.82 9.47
CA GLU A 38 -0.89 -7.23 9.73
C GLU A 38 -2.02 -7.79 8.88
N LEU A 39 -3.11 -7.06 8.75
CA LEU A 39 -4.23 -7.46 7.89
C LEU A 39 -3.78 -7.61 6.44
N LEU A 40 -3.10 -6.62 5.89
CA LEU A 40 -2.64 -6.65 4.51
C LEU A 40 -1.65 -7.78 4.25
N ILE A 41 -0.79 -8.07 5.21
CA ILE A 41 0.12 -9.22 5.12
C ILE A 41 -0.67 -10.54 5.14
N SER A 42 -1.65 -10.64 6.03
CA SER A 42 -2.44 -11.88 6.20
C SER A 42 -3.26 -12.23 4.96
N ILE A 43 -3.72 -11.24 4.21
CA ILE A 43 -4.46 -11.46 2.96
C ILE A 43 -3.53 -11.53 1.74
N GLU A 44 -2.23 -11.45 1.95
CA GLU A 44 -1.22 -11.53 0.89
C GLU A 44 -1.45 -10.50 -0.20
N ILE A 45 -1.69 -9.24 0.20
CA ILE A 45 -2.11 -8.18 -0.72
C ILE A 45 -1.15 -8.00 -1.90
N ASN A 46 0.16 -8.12 -1.67
CA ASN A 46 1.16 -7.92 -2.72
C ASN A 46 1.25 -9.08 -3.72
N ASP A 47 0.62 -10.21 -3.43
CA ASP A 47 0.52 -11.32 -4.38
C ASP A 47 -0.66 -11.10 -5.34
N PHE A 48 -1.69 -10.40 -4.91
CA PHE A 48 -2.88 -10.13 -5.72
C PHE A 48 -2.89 -8.73 -6.32
N CYS A 49 -2.24 -7.77 -5.65
CA CYS A 49 -2.10 -6.40 -6.12
C CYS A 49 -0.64 -6.09 -6.32
N ILE A 50 -0.21 -5.91 -7.55
CA ILE A 50 1.19 -5.63 -7.86
C ILE A 50 1.56 -4.25 -7.30
N PRO A 51 2.62 -4.14 -6.47
CA PRO A 51 3.08 -2.84 -5.99
C PRO A 51 3.99 -2.15 -6.99
N TYR A 52 3.93 -0.82 -7.01
CA TYR A 52 4.71 0.04 -7.91
C TYR A 52 5.34 1.18 -7.11
N ASP A 53 6.42 1.74 -7.67
CA ASP A 53 7.08 2.94 -7.13
C ASP A 53 6.79 4.11 -8.07
N LYS A 54 5.98 5.05 -7.59
CA LYS A 54 5.58 6.25 -8.35
C LYS A 54 6.70 7.27 -8.49
N SER A 55 7.76 7.16 -7.71
CA SER A 55 8.91 8.06 -7.84
C SER A 55 9.77 7.75 -9.07
N HIS A 56 9.59 6.59 -9.68
CA HIS A 56 10.31 6.15 -10.87
C HIS A 56 9.33 5.75 -11.96
N TYR A 57 9.55 6.26 -13.16
CA TYR A 57 8.71 5.96 -14.33
C TYR A 57 9.55 5.35 -15.44
N PHE A 58 8.96 4.41 -16.14
CA PHE A 58 9.50 3.86 -17.37
C PHE A 58 8.36 3.76 -18.38
N ASP A 59 8.56 4.35 -19.56
CA ASP A 59 7.58 4.33 -20.65
C ASP A 59 6.20 4.86 -20.21
N GLY A 60 6.19 5.93 -19.40
CA GLY A 60 4.97 6.59 -18.95
C GLY A 60 4.23 5.88 -17.82
N LYS A 61 4.81 4.83 -17.24
CA LYS A 61 4.21 4.06 -16.15
C LYS A 61 5.13 3.98 -14.96
N PRO A 62 4.58 3.90 -13.72
CA PRO A 62 5.41 3.67 -12.53
C PRO A 62 6.15 2.35 -12.64
N VAL A 63 7.33 2.29 -12.04
CA VAL A 63 8.16 1.08 -12.04
C VAL A 63 7.61 0.10 -11.02
N ARG A 64 7.45 -1.16 -11.45
CA ARG A 64 7.01 -2.24 -10.58
C ARG A 64 8.05 -2.54 -9.50
N LEU A 65 7.60 -2.71 -8.26
CA LEU A 65 8.45 -3.17 -7.17
C LEU A 65 8.58 -4.69 -7.26
N HIS A 66 9.71 -5.15 -7.75
CA HIS A 66 9.99 -6.57 -7.89
C HIS A 66 10.36 -7.19 -6.54
N ARG A 67 10.22 -8.51 -6.47
CA ARG A 67 10.71 -9.28 -5.33
C ARG A 67 12.23 -9.17 -5.28
N ASP A 68 12.76 -9.23 -4.06
CA ASP A 68 14.19 -9.15 -3.82
C ASP A 68 14.92 -10.25 -4.59
N PHE A 69 16.06 -9.90 -5.21
CA PHE A 69 16.85 -10.84 -5.98
C PHE A 69 17.36 -12.00 -5.11
N ASP A 70 17.79 -11.69 -3.88
CA ASP A 70 18.31 -12.69 -2.94
C ASP A 70 17.19 -13.42 -2.20
N ASN A 71 16.03 -12.79 -2.04
CA ASN A 71 14.85 -13.38 -1.43
C ASN A 71 13.65 -13.20 -2.36
N LYS A 72 13.42 -14.18 -3.20
CA LYS A 72 12.37 -14.12 -4.23
C LYS A 72 10.95 -14.05 -3.68
N GLN A 73 10.77 -14.14 -2.36
CA GLN A 73 9.45 -14.12 -1.74
C GLN A 73 8.96 -12.71 -1.44
N PHE A 74 9.87 -11.73 -1.26
CA PHE A 74 9.51 -10.41 -0.76
C PHE A 74 9.99 -9.30 -1.67
N SER A 75 9.13 -8.29 -1.87
CA SER A 75 9.45 -7.01 -2.50
C SER A 75 9.73 -5.97 -1.42
N LYS A 76 10.14 -4.76 -1.85
CA LYS A 76 10.28 -3.63 -0.93
C LYS A 76 8.94 -3.28 -0.26
N MET A 77 7.82 -3.47 -0.96
CA MET A 77 6.49 -3.24 -0.39
C MET A 77 6.20 -4.24 0.74
N ASP A 78 6.61 -5.50 0.59
CA ASP A 78 6.44 -6.49 1.64
C ASP A 78 7.24 -6.11 2.88
N TYR A 79 8.49 -5.69 2.71
CA TYR A 79 9.32 -5.25 3.83
C TYR A 79 8.74 -4.01 4.51
N LEU A 80 8.16 -3.10 3.74
CA LEU A 80 7.50 -1.92 4.28
C LEU A 80 6.35 -2.32 5.20
N LEU A 81 5.48 -3.22 4.74
CA LEU A 81 4.36 -3.69 5.55
C LEU A 81 4.84 -4.46 6.78
N ILE A 82 5.86 -5.29 6.65
CA ILE A 82 6.45 -6.01 7.78
C ILE A 82 7.00 -5.02 8.82
N ASN A 83 7.67 -3.97 8.38
CA ASN A 83 8.22 -2.97 9.28
C ASN A 83 7.12 -2.15 9.97
N LEU A 84 6.03 -1.87 9.29
CA LEU A 84 4.87 -1.23 9.90
C LEU A 84 4.20 -2.16 10.91
N ALA A 85 4.06 -3.44 10.58
CA ALA A 85 3.45 -4.44 11.48
C ALA A 85 4.30 -4.66 12.73
N SER A 86 5.62 -4.65 12.60
CA SER A 86 6.55 -4.80 13.73
C SER A 86 6.77 -3.51 14.51
N ARG A 87 6.19 -2.38 14.05
CA ARG A 87 6.35 -1.05 14.64
C ARG A 87 7.76 -0.50 14.52
N SER A 88 8.56 -1.02 13.59
CA SER A 88 9.90 -0.50 13.32
C SER A 88 9.86 0.86 12.64
N ILE A 89 8.77 1.15 11.91
CA ILE A 89 8.52 2.45 11.30
C ILE A 89 7.07 2.87 11.59
N ALA A 90 6.79 4.16 11.44
CA ALA A 90 5.45 4.71 11.59
C ALA A 90 4.88 5.13 10.24
N ILE A 91 3.56 5.15 10.12
CA ILE A 91 2.88 5.51 8.86
C ILE A 91 3.16 6.96 8.45
N ASP A 92 3.48 7.83 9.39
CA ASP A 92 3.79 9.23 9.14
C ASP A 92 5.30 9.50 9.07
N ASP A 93 6.12 8.46 9.00
CA ASP A 93 7.57 8.60 8.88
C ASP A 93 7.92 9.08 7.47
N PHE A 94 8.37 10.32 7.37
CA PHE A 94 8.66 10.94 6.07
C PHE A 94 9.94 10.41 5.41
N ASN A 95 10.75 9.63 6.13
CA ASN A 95 11.93 8.97 5.56
C ASN A 95 11.57 7.70 4.78
N VAL A 96 10.30 7.32 4.76
CA VAL A 96 9.82 6.13 4.08
C VAL A 96 8.92 6.54 2.91
N ASP A 97 9.01 5.84 1.78
CA ASP A 97 8.31 6.20 0.55
C ASP A 97 6.84 5.78 0.54
N LEU A 98 6.14 6.03 1.66
CA LEU A 98 4.74 5.62 1.82
C LEU A 98 3.79 6.28 0.82
N LYS A 99 4.15 7.47 0.34
CA LYS A 99 3.34 8.20 -0.64
C LYS A 99 3.66 7.83 -2.07
N ASN A 100 4.83 7.27 -2.32
CA ASN A 100 5.27 6.88 -3.65
C ASN A 100 5.08 5.39 -3.93
N TYR A 101 5.02 4.56 -2.90
CA TYR A 101 4.69 3.15 -3.05
C TYR A 101 3.18 3.02 -3.17
N VAL A 102 2.73 2.45 -4.30
CA VAL A 102 1.31 2.46 -4.66
C VAL A 102 0.88 1.09 -5.18
N TRP A 103 -0.42 0.85 -5.08
CA TRP A 103 -1.10 -0.25 -5.77
C TRP A 103 -2.05 0.35 -6.81
N PHE A 104 -2.43 -0.47 -7.79
CA PHE A 104 -3.49 -0.10 -8.71
C PHE A 104 -4.81 -0.10 -7.93
N LYS A 105 -5.50 1.04 -7.94
CA LYS A 105 -6.65 1.30 -7.06
C LYS A 105 -7.76 0.25 -7.21
N ASP A 106 -8.11 -0.07 -8.44
CA ASP A 106 -9.20 -1.02 -8.71
C ASP A 106 -8.87 -2.42 -8.20
N ASP A 107 -7.64 -2.88 -8.40
CA ASP A 107 -7.19 -4.19 -7.90
C ASP A 107 -7.23 -4.24 -6.38
N PHE A 108 -6.81 -3.15 -5.73
CA PHE A 108 -6.81 -3.07 -4.28
C PHE A 108 -8.23 -3.15 -3.73
N PHE A 109 -9.16 -2.42 -4.32
CA PHE A 109 -10.55 -2.43 -3.88
C PHE A 109 -11.19 -3.80 -4.05
N ILE A 110 -10.94 -4.47 -5.17
CA ILE A 110 -11.46 -5.83 -5.43
C ILE A 110 -10.96 -6.79 -4.36
N ASN A 111 -9.67 -6.76 -4.03
CA ASN A 111 -9.08 -7.71 -3.07
C ASN A 111 -9.47 -7.43 -1.62
N LEU A 112 -9.79 -6.18 -1.28
CA LEU A 112 -10.33 -5.85 0.03
C LEU A 112 -11.84 -5.99 0.10
N ASN A 113 -12.49 -6.24 -1.02
CA ASN A 113 -13.95 -6.37 -1.09
C ASN A 113 -14.66 -5.09 -0.65
N VAL A 114 -14.17 -3.96 -1.12
CA VAL A 114 -14.77 -2.64 -0.86
C VAL A 114 -15.35 -2.02 -2.12
#